data_858ebcfdb5fac72827c896ba25f9ca5f
#
_entry.id   858ebcfdb5fac72827c896ba25f9ca5f
#
_cell.length_a   1.000
_cell.length_b   1.000
_cell.length_c   1.000
_cell.angle_alpha   90.00
_cell.angle_beta   90.00
_cell.angle_gamma   90.00
#
_symmetry.space_group_name_H-M   'P 1'
#
loop_
_entity.id
_entity.type
_entity.pdbx_description
1 polymer ?
#
loop_
_entity_poly.entity_id
_entity_poly.type
_entity_poly.pdbx_seq_one_letter_code
_entity_poly.pdbx_strand_id
1 'polypeptide(L)'
;MEHPLNIYITAHTLISSLGFGISENKKAIHDYRSGIRMQEAGRISDSPILAGMIDSVELKKRAKERLEKRAKELDISSYTRLEQLFILTIQEVISQSGVNLQESDCALLLSTTKGNIDLLSDQEKRTNSDKPSGSVQSTIDNPSFLQELSADSPTFLWKMAERIGHFF
;
A
#
# COMPACT_ATOMS: atom_id res chain seq x y z
N MET A 1 -15.50 38.22 17.31
CA MET A 1 -14.11 38.01 16.85
C MET A 1 -13.95 36.52 16.61
N GLU A 2 -13.81 36.12 15.37
CA GLU A 2 -13.52 34.72 15.04
C GLU A 2 -12.06 34.46 15.43
N HIS A 3 -11.83 33.53 16.35
CA HIS A 3 -10.48 33.07 16.65
C HIS A 3 -9.98 32.26 15.45
N PRO A 4 -8.78 32.56 14.93
CA PRO A 4 -8.24 31.77 13.82
C PRO A 4 -8.09 30.32 14.26
N LEU A 5 -8.65 29.41 13.48
CA LEU A 5 -8.47 27.97 13.64
C LEU A 5 -6.98 27.64 13.37
N ASN A 6 -6.25 27.29 14.41
CA ASN A 6 -4.88 26.81 14.28
C ASN A 6 -4.89 25.33 13.88
N ILE A 7 -4.19 24.99 12.80
CA ILE A 7 -4.00 23.62 12.33
C ILE A 7 -2.59 23.19 12.68
N TYR A 8 -2.46 22.02 13.31
CA TYR A 8 -1.18 21.45 13.73
C TYR A 8 -0.94 20.09 13.11
N ILE A 9 0.31 19.81 12.73
CA ILE A 9 0.77 18.45 12.37
C ILE A 9 1.39 17.87 13.64
N THR A 10 0.72 16.89 14.25
CA THR A 10 1.14 16.28 15.52
C THR A 10 2.07 15.08 15.33
N ALA A 11 1.94 14.38 14.22
CA ALA A 11 2.80 13.23 13.86
C ALA A 11 2.89 13.07 12.35
N HIS A 12 3.96 12.45 11.89
CA HIS A 12 4.15 12.11 10.49
C HIS A 12 5.09 10.92 10.36
N THR A 13 4.97 10.17 9.27
CA THR A 13 5.87 9.06 8.93
C THR A 13 6.05 8.93 7.44
N LEU A 14 7.00 8.07 7.04
CA LEU A 14 7.35 7.81 5.65
C LEU A 14 7.83 6.38 5.49
N ILE A 15 7.31 5.66 4.51
CA ILE A 15 7.87 4.39 4.03
C ILE A 15 8.32 4.58 2.58
N SER A 16 9.56 4.21 2.30
CA SER A 16 10.14 4.28 0.96
C SER A 16 11.11 3.11 0.73
N SER A 17 11.74 3.09 -0.43
CA SER A 17 12.83 2.15 -0.75
C SER A 17 14.10 2.35 0.09
N LEU A 18 14.17 3.44 0.87
CA LEU A 18 15.28 3.73 1.79
C LEU A 18 15.04 3.19 3.20
N GLY A 19 13.77 2.97 3.59
CA GLY A 19 13.45 2.44 4.91
C GLY A 19 12.01 2.71 5.35
N PHE A 20 11.72 2.24 6.55
CA PHE A 20 10.44 2.34 7.22
C PHE A 20 10.52 3.36 8.36
N GLY A 21 9.77 4.42 8.26
CA GLY A 21 9.77 5.53 9.21
C GLY A 21 10.80 6.61 8.87
N ILE A 22 10.63 7.75 9.53
CA ILE A 22 11.43 8.96 9.28
C ILE A 22 12.92 8.71 9.59
N SER A 23 13.21 7.99 10.67
CA SER A 23 14.58 7.78 11.17
C SER A 23 15.44 7.03 10.16
N GLU A 24 14.93 5.93 9.60
CA GLU A 24 15.67 5.12 8.63
C GLU A 24 15.88 5.88 7.32
N ASN A 25 14.84 6.56 6.84
CA ASN A 25 14.92 7.39 5.64
C ASN A 25 15.93 8.54 5.81
N LYS A 26 15.87 9.26 6.93
CA LYS A 26 16.81 10.35 7.26
C LYS A 26 18.24 9.83 7.30
N LYS A 27 18.48 8.70 7.98
CA LYS A 27 19.80 8.07 8.04
C LYS A 27 20.30 7.69 6.64
N ALA A 28 19.46 7.07 5.83
CA ALA A 28 19.83 6.67 4.48
C ALA A 28 20.22 7.86 3.60
N ILE A 29 19.49 8.98 3.70
CA ILE A 29 19.81 10.22 2.99
C ILE A 29 21.12 10.81 3.50
N HIS A 30 21.32 10.85 4.81
CA HIS A 30 22.57 11.34 5.41
C HIS A 30 23.78 10.50 4.99
N ASP A 31 23.60 9.18 4.88
CA ASP A 31 24.63 8.24 4.43
C ASP A 31 24.79 8.21 2.90
N TYR A 32 24.17 9.15 2.16
CA TYR A 32 24.15 9.24 0.69
C TYR A 32 23.71 7.95 -0.02
N ARG A 33 22.85 7.15 0.61
CA ARG A 33 22.33 5.92 0.01
C ARG A 33 21.20 6.23 -0.97
N SER A 34 21.25 5.64 -2.15
CA SER A 34 20.13 5.68 -3.11
C SER A 34 19.15 4.54 -2.82
N GLY A 35 17.86 4.84 -2.83
CA GLY A 35 16.80 3.84 -2.82
C GLY A 35 16.49 3.26 -4.22
N ILE A 36 17.07 3.84 -5.26
CA ILE A 36 16.92 3.37 -6.65
C ILE A 36 18.05 2.38 -6.94
N ARG A 37 17.68 1.20 -7.41
CA ARG A 37 18.64 0.12 -7.77
C ARG A 37 18.22 -0.51 -9.07
N MET A 38 19.19 -1.13 -9.78
CA MET A 38 18.91 -1.96 -10.93
C MET A 38 18.05 -3.15 -10.48
N GLN A 39 16.93 -3.33 -11.13
CA GLN A 39 16.07 -4.51 -11.01
C GLN A 39 16.31 -5.38 -12.24
N GLU A 40 16.51 -6.66 -12.02
CA GLU A 40 16.74 -7.60 -13.10
C GLU A 40 15.48 -7.84 -13.94
N ALA A 41 15.68 -8.22 -15.20
CA ALA A 41 14.59 -8.61 -16.09
C ALA A 41 13.76 -9.76 -15.50
N GLY A 42 12.46 -9.78 -15.79
CA GLY A 42 11.53 -10.81 -15.35
C GLY A 42 10.92 -10.58 -13.96
N ARG A 43 11.38 -9.56 -13.20
CA ARG A 43 10.82 -9.25 -11.88
C ARG A 43 9.64 -8.27 -11.96
N ILE A 44 9.82 -7.14 -12.61
CA ILE A 44 8.83 -6.06 -12.77
C ILE A 44 8.75 -5.55 -14.22
N SER A 45 9.68 -5.95 -15.07
CA SER A 45 9.77 -5.61 -16.49
C SER A 45 10.51 -6.72 -17.21
N ASP A 46 10.24 -6.88 -18.50
CA ASP A 46 10.97 -7.80 -19.40
C ASP A 46 12.42 -7.37 -19.63
N SER A 47 12.76 -6.13 -19.34
CA SER A 47 14.10 -5.58 -19.41
C SER A 47 14.56 -5.07 -18.05
N PRO A 48 15.88 -5.04 -17.78
CA PRO A 48 16.41 -4.44 -16.56
C PRO A 48 16.03 -2.96 -16.46
N ILE A 49 15.54 -2.53 -15.29
CA ILE A 49 15.14 -1.14 -15.05
C ILE A 49 15.70 -0.62 -13.73
N LEU A 50 15.89 0.70 -13.65
CA LEU A 50 16.19 1.38 -12.39
C LEU A 50 14.89 1.70 -11.67
N ALA A 51 14.69 1.14 -10.48
CA ALA A 51 13.50 1.39 -9.67
C ALA A 51 13.77 1.39 -8.17
N GLY A 52 13.02 2.22 -7.45
CA GLY A 52 12.97 2.20 -5.99
C GLY A 52 11.90 1.20 -5.53
N MET A 53 12.33 0.10 -4.92
CA MET A 53 11.44 -0.96 -4.44
C MET A 53 11.41 -1.01 -2.92
N ILE A 54 10.21 -1.01 -2.35
CA ILE A 54 10.02 -1.34 -0.94
C ILE A 54 10.17 -2.86 -0.81
N ASP A 55 11.03 -3.30 0.10
CA ASP A 55 11.28 -4.72 0.33
C ASP A 55 10.02 -5.42 0.87
N SER A 56 9.52 -6.40 0.12
CA SER A 56 8.31 -7.13 0.48
C SER A 56 8.52 -8.10 1.65
N VAL A 57 9.73 -8.60 1.86
CA VAL A 57 10.05 -9.49 2.98
C VAL A 57 10.08 -8.66 4.27
N GLU A 58 10.77 -7.52 4.24
CA GLU A 58 10.81 -6.61 5.38
C GLU A 58 9.43 -6.02 5.69
N LEU A 59 8.62 -5.68 4.66
CA LEU A 59 7.25 -5.25 4.86
C LEU A 59 6.43 -6.29 5.63
N LYS A 60 6.45 -7.54 5.18
CA LYS A 60 5.72 -8.63 5.84
C LYS A 60 6.20 -8.87 7.27
N LYS A 61 7.52 -8.83 7.48
CA LYS A 61 8.11 -8.98 8.81
C LYS A 61 7.62 -7.88 9.76
N ARG A 62 7.71 -6.61 9.34
CA ARG A 62 7.26 -5.47 10.16
C ARG A 62 5.76 -5.44 10.37
N ALA A 63 4.99 -5.81 9.35
CA ALA A 63 3.56 -5.97 9.47
C ALA A 63 3.25 -7.01 10.55
N LYS A 64 3.89 -8.17 10.50
CA LYS A 64 3.73 -9.20 11.51
C LYS A 64 4.12 -8.73 12.91
N GLU A 65 5.32 -8.20 13.08
CA GLU A 65 5.84 -7.77 14.41
C GLU A 65 5.01 -6.67 15.07
N ARG A 66 4.55 -5.67 14.28
CA ARG A 66 3.79 -4.54 14.81
C ARG A 66 2.32 -4.85 15.01
N LEU A 67 1.76 -5.73 14.19
CA LEU A 67 0.34 -6.02 14.14
C LEU A 67 -0.06 -7.25 14.95
N GLU A 68 0.87 -8.15 15.30
CA GLU A 68 0.59 -9.32 16.14
C GLU A 68 0.00 -8.96 17.52
N LYS A 69 0.34 -7.81 18.06
CA LYS A 69 -0.23 -7.34 19.33
C LYS A 69 -1.72 -7.03 19.26
N ARG A 70 -2.21 -6.64 18.08
CA ARG A 70 -3.61 -6.29 17.81
C ARG A 70 -4.33 -7.36 17.00
N ALA A 71 -3.57 -8.10 16.20
CA ALA A 71 -4.02 -9.04 15.19
C ALA A 71 -4.18 -10.48 15.67
N LYS A 72 -4.41 -10.72 16.96
CA LYS A 72 -4.77 -12.09 17.41
C LYS A 72 -6.01 -12.64 16.68
N GLU A 73 -6.81 -11.78 16.05
CA GLU A 73 -8.05 -12.11 15.35
C GLU A 73 -8.04 -11.77 13.85
N LEU A 74 -7.04 -11.00 13.36
CA LEU A 74 -7.00 -10.52 11.97
C LEU A 74 -5.75 -11.06 11.26
N ASP A 75 -5.96 -11.85 10.21
CA ASP A 75 -4.86 -12.30 9.34
C ASP A 75 -4.39 -11.15 8.44
N ILE A 76 -3.24 -10.56 8.78
CA ILE A 76 -2.62 -9.49 8.00
C ILE A 76 -2.29 -9.92 6.57
N SER A 77 -2.15 -11.22 6.31
CA SER A 77 -1.88 -11.75 4.97
C SER A 77 -3.07 -11.61 4.02
N SER A 78 -4.28 -11.39 4.57
CA SER A 78 -5.48 -11.11 3.78
C SER A 78 -5.49 -9.69 3.19
N TYR A 79 -4.63 -8.78 3.68
CA TYR A 79 -4.52 -7.42 3.18
C TYR A 79 -3.54 -7.34 2.03
N THR A 80 -3.87 -6.52 1.03
CA THR A 80 -2.97 -6.26 -0.09
C THR A 80 -1.69 -5.56 0.37
N ARG A 81 -0.67 -5.55 -0.47
CA ARG A 81 0.60 -4.87 -0.17
C ARG A 81 0.40 -3.38 0.14
N LEU A 82 -0.46 -2.71 -0.62
CA LEU A 82 -0.75 -1.29 -0.40
C LEU A 82 -1.50 -1.07 0.92
N GLU A 83 -2.49 -1.90 1.22
CA GLU A 83 -3.21 -1.85 2.49
C GLU A 83 -2.29 -2.08 3.69
N GLN A 84 -1.36 -3.03 3.61
CA GLN A 84 -0.35 -3.27 4.65
C GLN A 84 0.53 -2.03 4.87
N LEU A 85 0.93 -1.33 3.81
CA LEU A 85 1.70 -0.08 3.91
C LEU A 85 0.89 1.02 4.60
N PHE A 86 -0.37 1.20 4.23
CA PHE A 86 -1.26 2.16 4.89
C PHE A 86 -1.45 1.82 6.39
N ILE A 87 -1.74 0.57 6.70
CA ILE A 87 -1.93 0.12 8.09
C ILE A 87 -0.68 0.40 8.92
N LEU A 88 0.51 0.08 8.43
CA LEU A 88 1.76 0.35 9.13
C LEU A 88 2.01 1.84 9.35
N THR A 89 1.75 2.67 8.34
CA THR A 89 1.94 4.12 8.46
C THR A 89 0.93 4.76 9.40
N ILE A 90 -0.33 4.39 9.32
CA ILE A 90 -1.38 4.89 10.20
C ILE A 90 -1.08 4.49 11.67
N GLN A 91 -0.70 3.24 11.89
CA GLN A 91 -0.37 2.76 13.24
C GLN A 91 0.83 3.51 13.83
N GLU A 92 1.86 3.80 13.03
CA GLU A 92 3.01 4.59 13.46
C GLU A 92 2.57 6.02 13.87
N VAL A 93 1.73 6.67 13.05
CA VAL A 93 1.21 8.01 13.33
C VAL A 93 0.34 8.02 14.60
N ILE A 94 -0.55 7.04 14.78
CA ILE A 94 -1.36 6.90 15.99
C ILE A 94 -0.46 6.75 17.22
N SER A 95 0.57 5.92 17.15
CA SER A 95 1.47 5.68 18.29
C SER A 95 2.28 6.92 18.66
N GLN A 96 2.58 7.79 17.69
CA GLN A 96 3.30 9.05 17.92
C GLN A 96 2.38 10.17 18.42
N SER A 97 1.18 10.28 17.87
CA SER A 97 0.23 11.36 18.18
C SER A 97 -0.65 11.09 19.39
N GLY A 98 -0.87 9.82 19.74
CA GLY A 98 -1.82 9.43 20.77
C GLY A 98 -3.30 9.61 20.37
N VAL A 99 -3.58 9.87 19.09
CA VAL A 99 -4.96 10.04 18.59
C VAL A 99 -5.76 8.74 18.76
N ASN A 100 -6.98 8.88 19.23
CA ASN A 100 -7.94 7.79 19.30
C ASN A 100 -8.88 7.85 18.08
N LEU A 101 -8.74 6.91 17.15
CA LEU A 101 -9.56 6.86 15.93
C LEU A 101 -11.03 6.44 16.18
N GLN A 102 -11.35 5.98 17.37
CA GLN A 102 -12.72 5.63 17.74
C GLN A 102 -13.55 6.86 18.17
N GLU A 103 -12.92 8.02 18.28
CA GLU A 103 -13.62 9.26 18.59
C GLU A 103 -14.37 9.78 17.37
N SER A 104 -15.58 10.33 17.62
CA SER A 104 -16.55 10.71 16.58
C SER A 104 -16.11 11.88 15.69
N ASP A 105 -15.10 12.64 16.11
CA ASP A 105 -14.53 13.80 15.41
C ASP A 105 -13.24 13.48 14.63
N CYS A 106 -12.86 12.20 14.55
CA CYS A 106 -11.76 11.74 13.73
C CYS A 106 -12.20 11.41 12.30
N ALA A 107 -11.41 11.81 11.32
CA ALA A 107 -11.60 11.45 9.92
C ALA A 107 -10.31 10.86 9.33
N LEU A 108 -10.44 9.74 8.62
CA LEU A 108 -9.34 9.13 7.88
C LEU A 108 -9.45 9.48 6.39
N LEU A 109 -8.45 10.19 5.88
CA LEU A 109 -8.34 10.53 4.46
C LEU A 109 -7.23 9.72 3.81
N LEU A 110 -7.60 8.83 2.89
CA LEU A 110 -6.66 8.04 2.09
C LEU A 110 -6.57 8.61 0.67
N SER A 111 -5.35 8.88 0.21
CA SER A 111 -5.09 9.34 -1.15
C SER A 111 -4.08 8.42 -1.83
N THR A 112 -4.37 8.02 -3.05
CA THR A 112 -3.48 7.22 -3.90
C THR A 112 -3.73 7.54 -5.36
N THR A 113 -2.69 7.42 -6.19
CA THR A 113 -2.81 7.64 -7.64
C THR A 113 -3.27 6.41 -8.40
N LYS A 114 -3.05 5.21 -7.87
CA LYS A 114 -3.26 3.94 -8.59
C LYS A 114 -4.04 2.88 -7.79
N GLY A 115 -4.19 3.07 -6.48
CA GLY A 115 -4.82 2.05 -5.62
C GLY A 115 -4.08 0.71 -5.68
N ASN A 116 -4.82 -0.37 -5.61
CA ASN A 116 -4.32 -1.75 -5.66
C ASN A 116 -4.14 -2.27 -7.10
N ILE A 117 -3.51 -1.49 -7.98
CA ILE A 117 -3.36 -1.82 -9.41
C ILE A 117 -2.60 -3.14 -9.65
N ASP A 118 -1.74 -3.55 -8.72
CA ASP A 118 -0.99 -4.81 -8.79
C ASP A 118 -1.92 -6.02 -8.89
N LEU A 119 -3.13 -5.95 -8.32
CA LEU A 119 -4.12 -7.02 -8.39
C LEU A 119 -4.67 -7.24 -9.80
N LEU A 120 -4.67 -6.18 -10.62
CA LEU A 120 -5.12 -6.27 -12.02
C LEU A 120 -4.14 -7.10 -12.86
N SER A 121 -2.82 -6.91 -12.64
CA SER A 121 -1.79 -7.66 -13.35
C SER A 121 -1.76 -9.15 -13.01
N ASP A 122 -2.13 -9.53 -11.79
CA ASP A 122 -2.20 -10.92 -11.36
C ASP A 122 -3.45 -11.63 -11.95
N GLN A 123 -4.52 -10.90 -12.17
CA GLN A 123 -5.71 -11.42 -12.87
C GLN A 123 -5.42 -11.67 -14.36
N GLU A 124 -4.70 -10.76 -15.03
CA GLU A 124 -4.27 -10.94 -16.41
C GLU A 124 -3.42 -12.21 -16.62
N LYS A 125 -2.51 -12.49 -15.71
CA LYS A 125 -1.68 -13.70 -15.75
C LYS A 125 -2.50 -14.99 -15.62
N ARG A 126 -3.56 -14.98 -14.82
CA ARG A 126 -4.46 -16.13 -14.64
C ARG A 126 -5.34 -16.39 -15.87
N THR A 127 -5.84 -15.33 -16.51
CA THR A 127 -6.68 -15.45 -17.72
C THR A 127 -5.90 -15.81 -18.97
N ASN A 128 -4.60 -15.49 -19.03
CA ASN A 128 -3.73 -15.77 -20.17
C ASN A 128 -3.09 -17.17 -20.12
N SER A 129 -3.13 -17.89 -18.98
CA SER A 129 -2.64 -19.26 -18.91
C SER A 129 -3.47 -20.26 -19.73
N ASP A 130 -4.72 -19.91 -20.07
CA ASP A 130 -5.66 -20.78 -20.79
C ASP A 130 -5.88 -20.39 -22.26
N LYS A 131 -5.13 -19.38 -22.79
CA LYS A 131 -5.24 -18.97 -24.21
C LYS A 131 -4.00 -19.37 -25.03
N PRO A 132 -4.18 -19.97 -26.22
CA PRO A 132 -3.07 -20.22 -27.13
C PRO A 132 -2.45 -18.90 -27.61
N SER A 133 -1.14 -18.86 -27.61
CA SER A 133 -0.25 -17.75 -28.00
C SER A 133 -0.68 -17.12 -29.34
N GLY A 134 -1.11 -15.85 -29.30
CA GLY A 134 -1.29 -15.08 -30.53
C GLY A 134 -2.38 -14.02 -30.50
N SER A 135 -2.31 -13.04 -29.64
CA SER A 135 -2.75 -11.64 -29.85
C SER A 135 -2.79 -10.90 -28.50
N VAL A 136 -1.88 -9.99 -28.32
CA VAL A 136 -1.92 -9.02 -27.20
C VAL A 136 -2.95 -7.96 -27.58
N GLN A 137 -4.21 -8.23 -27.29
CA GLN A 137 -5.26 -7.22 -27.30
C GLN A 137 -5.32 -6.64 -25.88
N SER A 138 -5.19 -5.33 -25.73
CA SER A 138 -5.18 -4.66 -24.44
C SER A 138 -6.44 -5.05 -23.65
N THR A 139 -6.25 -5.64 -22.48
CA THR A 139 -7.31 -6.21 -21.63
C THR A 139 -8.26 -5.12 -21.09
N ILE A 140 -7.86 -3.85 -21.17
CA ILE A 140 -8.63 -2.69 -20.71
C ILE A 140 -9.89 -2.45 -21.58
N ASP A 141 -9.88 -2.90 -22.84
CA ASP A 141 -10.99 -2.71 -23.77
C ASP A 141 -12.01 -3.87 -23.77
N ASN A 142 -11.83 -4.85 -22.85
CA ASN A 142 -12.74 -5.99 -22.76
C ASN A 142 -13.87 -5.73 -21.74
N PRO A 143 -15.13 -5.51 -22.18
CA PRO A 143 -16.25 -5.26 -21.28
C PRO A 143 -16.50 -6.35 -20.25
N SER A 144 -16.14 -7.60 -20.56
CA SER A 144 -16.28 -8.73 -19.64
C SER A 144 -15.30 -8.66 -18.48
N PHE A 145 -14.14 -8.03 -18.64
CA PHE A 145 -13.16 -7.83 -17.57
C PHE A 145 -13.70 -6.89 -16.48
N LEU A 146 -14.42 -5.83 -16.86
CA LEU A 146 -15.04 -4.91 -15.91
C LEU A 146 -16.24 -5.55 -15.19
N GLN A 147 -16.89 -6.54 -15.80
CA GLN A 147 -17.99 -7.29 -15.19
C GLN A 147 -17.51 -8.35 -14.18
N GLU A 148 -16.28 -8.86 -14.32
CA GLU A 148 -15.67 -9.82 -13.38
C GLU A 148 -15.11 -9.13 -12.11
N LEU A 149 -14.95 -7.82 -12.12
CA LEU A 149 -14.65 -7.06 -10.91
C LEU A 149 -15.90 -6.99 -10.03
N SER A 150 -16.04 -7.96 -9.14
CA SER A 150 -17.09 -7.92 -8.11
C SER A 150 -17.00 -6.59 -7.33
N ALA A 151 -18.15 -6.04 -6.92
CA ALA A 151 -18.21 -4.83 -6.10
C ALA A 151 -17.39 -4.93 -4.80
N ASP A 152 -17.10 -6.16 -4.36
CA ASP A 152 -16.26 -6.46 -3.19
C ASP A 152 -14.77 -6.55 -3.50
N SER A 153 -14.34 -6.31 -4.75
CA SER A 153 -12.93 -6.39 -5.12
C SER A 153 -12.11 -5.33 -4.38
N PRO A 154 -10.97 -5.71 -3.75
CA PRO A 154 -10.07 -4.77 -3.10
C PRO A 154 -9.36 -3.81 -4.07
N THR A 155 -9.61 -3.92 -5.37
CA THR A 155 -9.15 -2.94 -6.38
C THR A 155 -9.87 -1.61 -6.26
N PHE A 156 -11.10 -1.57 -5.74
CA PHE A 156 -11.83 -0.32 -5.53
C PHE A 156 -11.30 0.46 -4.32
N LEU A 157 -11.06 1.75 -4.49
CA LEU A 157 -10.52 2.63 -3.46
C LEU A 157 -11.40 2.70 -2.20
N TRP A 158 -12.73 2.72 -2.38
CA TRP A 158 -13.66 2.75 -1.26
C TRP A 158 -13.60 1.47 -0.44
N LYS A 159 -13.43 0.31 -1.11
CA LYS A 159 -13.31 -0.98 -0.42
C LYS A 159 -11.99 -1.09 0.34
N MET A 160 -10.91 -0.57 -0.24
CA MET A 160 -9.63 -0.45 0.46
C MET A 160 -9.75 0.43 1.71
N ALA A 161 -10.42 1.58 1.61
CA ALA A 161 -10.63 2.47 2.74
C ALA A 161 -11.47 1.83 3.84
N GLU A 162 -12.54 1.11 3.47
CA GLU A 162 -13.37 0.33 4.39
C GLU A 162 -12.54 -0.74 5.13
N ARG A 163 -11.77 -1.54 4.40
CA ARG A 163 -10.93 -2.60 4.98
C ARG A 163 -9.87 -2.04 5.94
N ILE A 164 -9.23 -0.93 5.57
CA ILE A 164 -8.27 -0.25 6.44
C ILE A 164 -8.99 0.33 7.67
N GLY A 165 -10.16 0.94 7.51
CA GLY A 165 -10.96 1.47 8.61
C GLY A 165 -11.39 0.39 9.61
N HIS A 166 -11.78 -0.78 9.13
CA HIS A 166 -12.13 -1.91 10.00
C HIS A 166 -10.94 -2.48 10.80
N PHE A 167 -9.71 -2.21 10.36
CA PHE A 167 -8.53 -2.63 11.09
C PHE A 167 -8.33 -1.82 12.39
N PHE A 168 -8.72 -0.55 12.42
CA PHE A 168 -8.54 0.36 13.54
C PHE A 168 -9.80 0.53 14.40
#